data_0f2bb529bc9f89f420aa2e034720b44a
#
_entry.id   0f2bb529bc9f89f420aa2e034720b44a
#
_cell.length_a   1.000
_cell.length_b   1.000
_cell.length_c   1.000
_cell.angle_alpha   90.00
_cell.angle_beta   90.00
_cell.angle_gamma   90.00
#
_symmetry.space_group_name_H-M   'P 1'
#
loop_
_entity.id
_entity.type
_entity.pdbx_description
1 polymer ?
#
loop_
_entity_poly.entity_id
_entity_poly.type
_entity_poly.pdbx_seq_one_letter_code
_entity_poly.pdbx_strand_id
1 'polypeptide(L)'
;MNNIESFVYNLVRKNPGVKQFIRNIYQTTFDMLPRKKEFTIHPYKYKENYFFGFHDISPVSIDDTMLLANHISFDLRMPASNEGLEVGYFDLCDGRIEEFHPLGITYAWNYHKGCRLQWLGNNNIIFNTGIGDKLVSKIINITTKQEQIINFPIDAVHTESMKATSFSYERLERCMPGYGYPYNDEGYIEQDIPDKTGLFIVDLKTNTKQLIISINKLAETVSEEYKTDFLHYVTHSEFSPDGRYVSFLHRWIDKRGDVMKRWTRIVIYDFQTNQLIILPSQMSGSHYVWNTSNQIIASCIINGKSCHVLFDMNDINNYQTVSANILNSDGHQSFITNTTFVTDTYPNRYRMANLLKVDIPTGQVDLLASLYSPKKYQTKDFKCHIACDLHPRVSYSGKYLCWDSPRTGKRAIYLMKL
;
A
#
# COMPACT_ATOMS: atom_id res chain seq x y z
N MET A 1 22.73 -3.60 -2.28
CA MET A 1 23.75 -2.90 -3.12
C MET A 1 25.12 -3.47 -2.76
N ASN A 2 25.98 -3.74 -3.73
CA ASN A 2 27.37 -4.09 -3.44
C ASN A 2 28.19 -2.82 -3.11
N ASN A 3 29.45 -2.99 -2.63
CA ASN A 3 30.29 -1.85 -2.21
C ASN A 3 30.55 -0.83 -3.33
N ILE A 4 30.65 -1.31 -4.58
CA ILE A 4 30.87 -0.44 -5.76
C ILE A 4 29.61 0.36 -6.08
N GLU A 5 28.46 -0.28 -6.05
CA GLU A 5 27.15 0.39 -6.24
C GLU A 5 26.92 1.47 -5.18
N SER A 6 27.24 1.17 -3.92
CA SER A 6 27.16 2.14 -2.81
C SER A 6 28.11 3.32 -3.00
N PHE A 7 29.34 3.08 -3.46
CA PHE A 7 30.31 4.13 -3.73
C PHE A 7 29.84 5.06 -4.86
N VAL A 8 29.42 4.48 -6.01
CA VAL A 8 28.91 5.25 -7.14
C VAL A 8 27.66 6.03 -6.75
N TYR A 9 26.74 5.41 -6.01
CA TYR A 9 25.53 6.08 -5.52
C TYR A 9 25.88 7.30 -4.67
N ASN A 10 26.83 7.18 -3.73
CA ASN A 10 27.25 8.28 -2.87
C ASN A 10 27.92 9.42 -3.64
N LEU A 11 28.68 9.09 -4.71
CA LEU A 11 29.34 10.09 -5.56
C LEU A 11 28.33 10.94 -6.34
N VAL A 12 27.24 10.32 -6.84
CA VAL A 12 26.27 10.98 -7.74
C VAL A 12 24.99 11.44 -7.04
N ARG A 13 24.80 11.10 -5.75
CA ARG A 13 23.54 11.40 -5.02
C ARG A 13 23.19 12.89 -4.97
N LYS A 14 24.18 13.78 -5.09
CA LYS A 14 24.00 15.24 -5.07
C LYS A 14 23.51 15.81 -6.39
N ASN A 15 23.57 15.06 -7.49
CA ASN A 15 23.13 15.50 -8.81
C ASN A 15 22.08 14.52 -9.38
N PRO A 16 20.78 14.86 -9.28
CA PRO A 16 19.69 13.97 -9.73
C PRO A 16 19.78 13.56 -11.20
N GLY A 17 20.20 14.46 -12.10
CA GLY A 17 20.33 14.18 -13.53
C GLY A 17 21.44 13.17 -13.82
N VAL A 18 22.61 13.34 -13.18
CA VAL A 18 23.75 12.40 -13.31
C VAL A 18 23.38 11.05 -12.72
N LYS A 19 22.73 11.04 -11.55
CA LYS A 19 22.22 9.81 -10.93
C LYS A 19 21.27 9.05 -11.87
N GLN A 20 20.32 9.76 -12.49
CA GLN A 20 19.34 9.17 -13.41
C GLN A 20 20.03 8.62 -14.67
N PHE A 21 20.98 9.36 -15.23
CA PHE A 21 21.75 8.96 -16.41
C PHE A 21 22.57 7.68 -16.15
N ILE A 22 23.34 7.63 -15.05
CA ILE A 22 24.14 6.47 -14.65
C ILE A 22 23.22 5.27 -14.37
N ARG A 23 22.11 5.48 -13.67
CA ARG A 23 21.12 4.43 -13.43
C ARG A 23 20.56 3.86 -14.74
N ASN A 24 20.28 4.70 -15.71
CA ASN A 24 19.75 4.26 -17.01
C ASN A 24 20.76 3.44 -17.79
N ILE A 25 22.06 3.88 -17.85
CA ILE A 25 23.12 3.09 -18.50
C ILE A 25 23.31 1.75 -17.80
N TYR A 26 23.41 1.78 -16.47
CA TYR A 26 23.56 0.57 -15.66
C TYR A 26 22.41 -0.41 -15.92
N GLN A 27 21.16 0.06 -15.86
CA GLN A 27 20.00 -0.79 -16.11
C GLN A 27 19.98 -1.33 -17.56
N THR A 28 20.32 -0.49 -18.56
CA THR A 28 20.37 -0.92 -19.96
C THR A 28 21.38 -2.05 -20.17
N THR A 29 22.54 -1.99 -19.49
CA THR A 29 23.54 -3.07 -19.55
C THR A 29 22.96 -4.39 -19.04
N PHE A 30 22.23 -4.35 -17.93
CA PHE A 30 21.59 -5.57 -17.39
C PHE A 30 20.40 -6.05 -18.23
N ASP A 31 19.69 -5.16 -18.91
CA ASP A 31 18.60 -5.51 -19.83
C ASP A 31 19.09 -6.28 -21.08
N MET A 32 20.39 -6.17 -21.43
CA MET A 32 21.03 -6.94 -22.52
C MET A 32 21.42 -8.36 -22.09
N LEU A 33 21.47 -8.63 -20.80
CA LEU A 33 21.80 -9.98 -20.30
C LEU A 33 20.59 -10.92 -20.44
N PRO A 34 20.84 -12.24 -20.56
CA PRO A 34 19.76 -13.22 -20.56
C PRO A 34 18.89 -13.09 -19.32
N ARG A 35 17.57 -13.19 -19.49
CA ARG A 35 16.63 -13.16 -18.37
C ARG A 35 16.93 -14.27 -17.39
N LYS A 36 16.91 -13.97 -16.10
CA LYS A 36 16.98 -14.97 -15.06
C LYS A 36 15.76 -15.87 -15.12
N LYS A 37 15.95 -17.16 -14.84
CA LYS A 37 14.85 -18.12 -14.76
C LYS A 37 13.94 -17.77 -13.59
N GLU A 38 12.65 -17.73 -13.84
CA GLU A 38 11.65 -17.55 -12.79
C GLU A 38 11.51 -18.81 -11.95
N PHE A 39 11.09 -18.63 -10.71
CA PHE A 39 10.90 -19.71 -9.75
C PHE A 39 9.62 -19.46 -8.95
N THR A 40 8.88 -20.53 -8.63
CA THR A 40 7.81 -20.55 -7.63
C THR A 40 7.83 -21.90 -6.92
N ILE A 41 7.68 -21.88 -5.59
CA ILE A 41 7.75 -23.10 -4.77
C ILE A 41 6.52 -24.01 -4.98
N HIS A 42 5.36 -23.41 -5.23
CA HIS A 42 4.11 -24.11 -5.47
C HIS A 42 3.45 -23.65 -6.79
N PRO A 43 2.56 -24.47 -7.36
CA PRO A 43 1.71 -24.06 -8.47
C PRO A 43 0.83 -22.85 -8.09
N TYR A 44 0.57 -22.00 -9.05
CA TYR A 44 -0.29 -20.83 -8.88
C TYR A 44 -1.31 -20.75 -10.02
N LYS A 45 -2.37 -19.95 -9.78
CA LYS A 45 -3.35 -19.55 -10.78
C LYS A 45 -3.29 -18.03 -10.97
N TYR A 46 -3.72 -17.54 -12.13
CA TYR A 46 -3.74 -16.09 -12.39
C TYR A 46 -4.80 -15.70 -13.41
N LYS A 47 -5.16 -14.40 -13.38
CA LYS A 47 -6.02 -13.77 -14.37
C LYS A 47 -5.36 -12.47 -14.85
N GLU A 48 -5.12 -12.37 -16.17
CA GLU A 48 -4.56 -11.17 -16.81
C GLU A 48 -5.60 -10.06 -16.90
N ASN A 49 -5.13 -8.80 -16.86
CA ASN A 49 -5.91 -7.58 -16.83
C ASN A 49 -6.69 -7.37 -15.53
N TYR A 50 -6.43 -8.18 -14.51
CA TYR A 50 -6.97 -8.02 -13.17
C TYR A 50 -5.86 -7.72 -12.18
N PHE A 51 -6.17 -6.93 -11.14
CA PHE A 51 -5.29 -6.63 -10.03
C PHE A 51 -6.11 -6.31 -8.78
N PHE A 52 -5.48 -6.30 -7.64
CA PHE A 52 -6.17 -5.88 -6.43
C PHE A 52 -5.68 -4.52 -5.94
N GLY A 53 -4.38 -4.32 -5.83
CA GLY A 53 -3.78 -3.07 -5.37
C GLY A 53 -2.83 -3.27 -4.21
N PHE A 54 -3.08 -2.63 -3.05
CA PHE A 54 -2.12 -2.57 -1.97
C PHE A 54 -2.10 -3.82 -1.09
N HIS A 55 -1.06 -3.97 -0.26
CA HIS A 55 -0.81 -5.18 0.54
C HIS A 55 -1.56 -5.26 1.87
N ASP A 56 -2.12 -4.14 2.33
CA ASP A 56 -2.72 -3.96 3.66
C ASP A 56 -4.12 -4.58 3.83
N ILE A 57 -4.68 -5.13 2.75
CA ILE A 57 -6.03 -5.71 2.74
C ILE A 57 -5.98 -7.09 2.07
N SER A 58 -6.60 -8.11 2.69
CA SER A 58 -6.80 -9.40 2.03
C SER A 58 -7.95 -9.33 1.01
N PRO A 59 -7.72 -9.68 -0.26
CA PRO A 59 -8.79 -9.77 -1.25
C PRO A 59 -9.63 -11.05 -1.12
N VAL A 60 -9.11 -12.08 -0.43
CA VAL A 60 -9.80 -13.35 -0.24
C VAL A 60 -10.86 -13.20 0.84
N SER A 61 -12.06 -13.70 0.60
CA SER A 61 -13.14 -13.73 1.60
C SER A 61 -12.77 -14.57 2.82
N ILE A 62 -13.44 -14.32 3.94
CA ILE A 62 -13.13 -14.98 5.21
C ILE A 62 -13.30 -16.51 5.16
N ASP A 63 -14.17 -16.99 4.28
CA ASP A 63 -14.46 -18.43 4.04
C ASP A 63 -13.63 -19.04 2.90
N ASP A 64 -12.69 -18.27 2.30
CA ASP A 64 -11.83 -18.67 1.19
C ASP A 64 -12.57 -19.02 -0.12
N THR A 65 -13.81 -18.57 -0.29
CA THR A 65 -14.64 -18.92 -1.46
C THR A 65 -14.66 -17.86 -2.56
N MET A 66 -14.18 -16.64 -2.28
CA MET A 66 -14.20 -15.53 -3.23
C MET A 66 -12.90 -14.73 -3.18
N LEU A 67 -12.55 -14.11 -4.33
CA LEU A 67 -11.35 -13.26 -4.50
C LEU A 67 -11.77 -11.93 -5.13
N LEU A 68 -11.69 -10.84 -4.39
CA LEU A 68 -11.91 -9.48 -4.91
C LEU A 68 -10.87 -9.12 -5.95
N ALA A 69 -11.30 -8.46 -7.00
CA ALA A 69 -10.42 -7.98 -8.06
C ALA A 69 -10.96 -6.73 -8.76
N ASN A 70 -10.04 -5.96 -9.30
CA ASN A 70 -10.27 -4.84 -10.19
C ASN A 70 -9.88 -5.24 -11.61
N HIS A 71 -10.74 -4.99 -12.59
CA HIS A 71 -10.53 -5.31 -14.01
C HIS A 71 -10.18 -4.06 -14.80
N ILE A 72 -9.11 -4.14 -15.60
CA ILE A 72 -8.65 -3.09 -16.52
C ILE A 72 -8.97 -3.50 -17.95
N SER A 73 -9.74 -2.69 -18.66
CA SER A 73 -10.17 -2.98 -20.05
C SER A 73 -9.27 -2.37 -21.13
N PHE A 74 -8.17 -1.69 -20.75
CA PHE A 74 -7.29 -0.98 -21.69
C PHE A 74 -5.80 -1.32 -21.47
N ASP A 75 -4.98 -0.97 -22.46
CA ASP A 75 -3.54 -1.22 -22.41
C ASP A 75 -2.82 -0.35 -21.36
N LEU A 76 -1.60 -0.79 -20.95
CA LEU A 76 -0.78 -0.13 -19.93
C LEU A 76 -0.44 1.31 -20.29
N ARG A 77 -1.10 2.25 -19.64
CA ARG A 77 -0.87 3.70 -19.63
C ARG A 77 -1.54 4.32 -18.41
N MET A 78 -1.29 5.55 -18.12
CA MET A 78 -2.10 6.27 -17.15
C MET A 78 -3.53 6.39 -17.67
N PRO A 79 -4.54 6.15 -16.82
CA PRO A 79 -5.93 6.27 -17.22
C PRO A 79 -6.30 7.72 -17.50
N ALA A 80 -7.20 7.96 -18.43
CA ALA A 80 -7.92 9.22 -18.54
C ALA A 80 -8.98 9.30 -17.42
N SER A 81 -9.42 10.51 -17.07
CA SER A 81 -10.38 10.73 -15.99
C SER A 81 -11.76 10.07 -16.23
N ASN A 82 -12.08 9.79 -17.49
CA ASN A 82 -13.31 9.09 -17.90
C ASN A 82 -13.13 7.59 -18.10
N GLU A 83 -11.99 7.02 -17.74
CA GLU A 83 -11.74 5.57 -17.84
C GLU A 83 -11.95 4.90 -16.49
N GLY A 84 -13.04 4.15 -16.42
CA GLY A 84 -13.44 3.44 -15.22
C GLY A 84 -12.68 2.14 -15.02
N LEU A 85 -12.61 1.75 -13.75
CA LEU A 85 -12.15 0.46 -13.28
C LEU A 85 -13.39 -0.39 -12.93
N GLU A 86 -13.53 -1.57 -13.52
CA GLU A 86 -14.58 -2.48 -13.13
C GLU A 86 -14.20 -3.22 -11.85
N VAL A 87 -15.04 -3.17 -10.84
CA VAL A 87 -14.85 -3.85 -9.56
C VAL A 87 -15.73 -5.09 -9.48
N GLY A 88 -15.22 -6.16 -8.86
CA GLY A 88 -15.96 -7.41 -8.71
C GLY A 88 -15.19 -8.44 -7.91
N TYR A 89 -15.61 -9.69 -8.05
CA TYR A 89 -14.96 -10.82 -7.44
C TYR A 89 -14.96 -12.06 -8.34
N PHE A 90 -14.00 -12.93 -8.12
CA PHE A 90 -13.97 -14.29 -8.68
C PHE A 90 -14.48 -15.29 -7.66
N ASP A 91 -15.18 -16.32 -8.13
CA ASP A 91 -15.39 -17.53 -7.35
C ASP A 91 -14.05 -18.26 -7.18
N LEU A 92 -13.81 -18.80 -5.97
CA LEU A 92 -12.68 -19.65 -5.65
C LEU A 92 -13.16 -21.07 -5.32
N CYS A 93 -12.58 -22.06 -6.03
CA CYS A 93 -12.82 -23.47 -5.75
C CYS A 93 -11.49 -24.19 -5.64
N ASP A 94 -11.10 -24.66 -4.44
CA ASP A 94 -9.83 -25.33 -4.16
C ASP A 94 -8.59 -24.58 -4.69
N GLY A 95 -8.58 -23.26 -4.53
CA GLY A 95 -7.51 -22.37 -5.01
C GLY A 95 -7.49 -22.14 -6.52
N ARG A 96 -8.54 -22.53 -7.26
CA ARG A 96 -8.77 -22.16 -8.64
C ARG A 96 -9.56 -20.85 -8.70
N ILE A 97 -9.14 -19.95 -9.57
CA ILE A 97 -9.84 -18.69 -9.86
C ILE A 97 -10.82 -18.97 -11.01
N GLU A 98 -12.10 -19.04 -10.70
CA GLU A 98 -13.16 -19.46 -11.63
C GLU A 98 -13.78 -18.26 -12.39
N GLU A 99 -15.08 -18.03 -12.24
CA GLU A 99 -15.84 -16.99 -12.94
C GLU A 99 -15.70 -15.63 -12.26
N PHE A 100 -15.66 -14.54 -13.04
CA PHE A 100 -15.67 -13.18 -12.55
C PHE A 100 -17.09 -12.62 -12.51
N HIS A 101 -17.47 -12.07 -11.36
CA HIS A 101 -18.77 -11.43 -11.13
C HIS A 101 -18.58 -9.92 -11.00
N PRO A 102 -18.87 -9.12 -12.05
CA PRO A 102 -18.77 -7.68 -11.97
C PRO A 102 -19.85 -7.09 -11.05
N LEU A 103 -19.48 -6.08 -10.28
CA LEU A 103 -20.36 -5.41 -9.32
C LEU A 103 -20.57 -3.92 -9.63
N GLY A 104 -19.70 -3.33 -10.44
CA GLY A 104 -19.84 -1.94 -10.84
C GLY A 104 -18.55 -1.35 -11.40
N ILE A 105 -18.63 -0.08 -11.78
CA ILE A 105 -17.51 0.68 -12.32
C ILE A 105 -17.23 1.86 -11.39
N THR A 106 -15.95 2.14 -11.17
CA THR A 106 -15.48 3.33 -10.44
C THR A 106 -14.48 4.13 -11.25
N TYR A 107 -14.50 5.45 -11.09
CA TYR A 107 -13.50 6.37 -11.63
C TYR A 107 -12.54 6.89 -10.55
N ALA A 108 -12.77 6.50 -9.28
CA ALA A 108 -11.91 6.81 -8.14
C ALA A 108 -10.91 5.67 -7.91
N TRP A 109 -9.85 5.61 -8.70
CA TRP A 109 -8.87 4.54 -8.62
C TRP A 109 -7.47 4.95 -9.07
N ASN A 110 -6.47 4.18 -8.67
CA ASN A 110 -5.09 4.26 -9.14
C ASN A 110 -4.45 2.86 -9.20
N TYR A 111 -3.30 2.72 -9.85
CA TYR A 111 -2.64 1.43 -10.02
C TYR A 111 -2.07 0.83 -8.74
N HIS A 112 -1.74 1.64 -7.72
CA HIS A 112 -1.09 1.16 -6.50
C HIS A 112 -2.07 0.64 -5.46
N LYS A 113 -3.16 1.40 -5.22
CA LYS A 113 -4.12 1.11 -4.16
C LYS A 113 -5.51 0.71 -4.69
N GLY A 114 -5.67 0.63 -6.03
CA GLY A 114 -6.98 0.42 -6.64
C GLY A 114 -7.96 1.51 -6.23
N CYS A 115 -9.21 1.13 -6.02
CA CYS A 115 -10.27 1.97 -5.47
C CYS A 115 -10.53 1.71 -3.98
N ARG A 116 -9.59 1.12 -3.26
CA ARG A 116 -9.73 0.64 -1.86
C ARG A 116 -10.86 -0.38 -1.71
N LEU A 117 -11.00 -1.26 -2.70
CA LEU A 117 -11.95 -2.37 -2.67
C LEU A 117 -11.61 -3.31 -1.51
N GLN A 118 -12.57 -3.56 -0.61
CA GLN A 118 -12.36 -4.42 0.55
C GLN A 118 -13.66 -5.06 1.04
N TRP A 119 -13.52 -6.19 1.72
CA TRP A 119 -14.63 -6.87 2.37
C TRP A 119 -15.15 -6.06 3.55
N LEU A 120 -16.47 -6.02 3.71
CA LEU A 120 -17.19 -5.48 4.85
C LEU A 120 -18.10 -6.57 5.43
N GLY A 121 -17.50 -7.48 6.20
CA GLY A 121 -18.12 -8.74 6.60
C GLY A 121 -18.19 -9.75 5.46
N ASN A 122 -19.09 -10.74 5.56
CA ASN A 122 -19.11 -11.89 4.66
C ASN A 122 -19.77 -11.61 3.30
N ASN A 123 -20.74 -10.68 3.27
CA ASN A 123 -21.59 -10.48 2.09
C ASN A 123 -21.55 -9.05 1.53
N ASN A 124 -20.80 -8.17 2.13
CA ASN A 124 -20.70 -6.81 1.64
C ASN A 124 -19.27 -6.50 1.24
N ILE A 125 -19.15 -5.66 0.23
CA ILE A 125 -17.91 -4.99 -0.16
C ILE A 125 -18.08 -3.48 -0.02
N ILE A 126 -16.97 -2.77 0.15
CA ILE A 126 -16.92 -1.31 0.10
C ILE A 126 -15.76 -0.87 -0.77
N PHE A 127 -15.94 0.20 -1.54
CA PHE A 127 -14.90 0.81 -2.37
C PHE A 127 -15.19 2.29 -2.64
N ASN A 128 -14.17 3.05 -2.98
CA ASN A 128 -14.31 4.45 -3.37
C ASN A 128 -14.85 4.59 -4.79
N THR A 129 -15.70 5.58 -5.01
CA THR A 129 -16.27 5.92 -6.32
C THR A 129 -16.62 7.40 -6.39
N GLY A 130 -16.97 7.88 -7.58
CA GLY A 130 -17.50 9.21 -7.80
C GLY A 130 -19.01 9.20 -8.05
N ILE A 131 -19.70 10.20 -7.51
CA ILE A 131 -21.09 10.52 -7.88
C ILE A 131 -21.13 12.00 -8.29
N GLY A 132 -21.28 12.24 -9.59
CA GLY A 132 -21.02 13.56 -10.17
C GLY A 132 -19.56 13.95 -9.93
N ASP A 133 -19.32 15.09 -9.32
CA ASP A 133 -18.02 15.65 -8.95
C ASP A 133 -17.56 15.27 -7.52
N LYS A 134 -18.38 14.51 -6.78
CA LYS A 134 -18.10 14.15 -5.40
C LYS A 134 -17.42 12.79 -5.28
N LEU A 135 -16.35 12.74 -4.49
CA LEU A 135 -15.72 11.51 -4.07
C LEU A 135 -16.49 10.93 -2.87
N VAL A 136 -16.95 9.71 -3.01
CA VAL A 136 -17.76 8.97 -2.04
C VAL A 136 -17.27 7.52 -1.95
N SER A 137 -17.86 6.73 -1.06
CA SER A 137 -17.71 5.28 -1.08
C SER A 137 -19.05 4.60 -1.32
N LYS A 138 -19.02 3.41 -1.87
CA LYS A 138 -20.20 2.58 -2.11
C LYS A 138 -20.05 1.26 -1.38
N ILE A 139 -21.08 0.87 -0.65
CA ILE A 139 -21.23 -0.48 -0.09
C ILE A 139 -22.18 -1.23 -1.02
N ILE A 140 -21.82 -2.47 -1.38
CA ILE A 140 -22.67 -3.37 -2.17
C ILE A 140 -22.79 -4.70 -1.43
N ASN A 141 -24.02 -5.16 -1.22
CA ASN A 141 -24.26 -6.54 -0.81
C ASN A 141 -24.16 -7.44 -2.04
N ILE A 142 -23.20 -8.38 -2.05
CA ILE A 142 -22.90 -9.22 -3.23
C ILE A 142 -24.04 -10.19 -3.58
N THR A 143 -24.88 -10.56 -2.62
CA THR A 143 -26.02 -11.48 -2.81
C THR A 143 -27.28 -10.75 -3.25
N THR A 144 -27.69 -9.72 -2.49
CA THR A 144 -28.95 -9.01 -2.76
C THR A 144 -28.81 -7.89 -3.76
N LYS A 145 -27.57 -7.49 -4.09
CA LYS A 145 -27.22 -6.33 -4.95
C LYS A 145 -27.71 -4.99 -4.40
N GLN A 146 -28.09 -4.94 -3.14
CA GLN A 146 -28.43 -3.68 -2.49
C GLN A 146 -27.18 -2.80 -2.35
N GLU A 147 -27.35 -1.52 -2.65
CA GLU A 147 -26.29 -0.51 -2.59
C GLU A 147 -26.59 0.54 -1.51
N GLN A 148 -25.53 0.99 -0.83
CA GLN A 148 -25.55 2.12 0.09
C GLN A 148 -24.40 3.08 -0.24
N ILE A 149 -24.69 4.37 -0.28
CA ILE A 149 -23.68 5.41 -0.46
C ILE A 149 -23.23 5.95 0.89
N ILE A 150 -21.91 5.97 1.07
CA ILE A 150 -21.23 6.67 2.16
C ILE A 150 -20.69 7.98 1.59
N ASN A 151 -21.07 9.11 2.17
CA ASN A 151 -20.81 10.46 1.64
C ASN A 151 -19.32 10.87 1.68
N PHE A 152 -18.42 9.96 1.99
CA PHE A 152 -17.00 10.20 2.18
C PHE A 152 -16.17 9.09 1.55
N PRO A 153 -14.94 9.39 1.04
CA PRO A 153 -13.99 8.34 0.69
C PRO A 153 -13.49 7.61 1.94
N ILE A 154 -13.03 6.37 1.73
CA ILE A 154 -12.44 5.55 2.80
C ILE A 154 -11.03 5.08 2.42
N ASP A 155 -10.22 4.72 3.43
CA ASP A 155 -8.94 4.02 3.21
C ASP A 155 -8.94 2.63 3.85
N ALA A 156 -8.98 2.51 5.17
CA ALA A 156 -9.12 1.24 5.88
C ALA A 156 -10.51 1.10 6.52
N VAL A 157 -10.97 -0.14 6.67
CA VAL A 157 -12.25 -0.45 7.32
C VAL A 157 -12.02 -1.39 8.50
N HIS A 158 -12.68 -1.11 9.62
CA HIS A 158 -12.82 -2.02 10.74
C HIS A 158 -14.27 -2.53 10.79
N THR A 159 -14.45 -3.75 10.32
CA THR A 159 -15.78 -4.35 10.08
C THR A 159 -16.61 -4.46 11.36
N GLU A 160 -16.02 -4.90 12.48
CA GLU A 160 -16.76 -5.12 13.73
C GLU A 160 -17.36 -3.83 14.29
N SER A 161 -16.62 -2.72 14.23
CA SER A 161 -17.12 -1.41 14.67
C SER A 161 -17.92 -0.67 13.60
N MET A 162 -17.94 -1.15 12.35
CA MET A 162 -18.50 -0.43 11.19
C MET A 162 -17.94 0.97 11.03
N LYS A 163 -16.61 1.12 11.19
CA LYS A 163 -15.88 2.37 11.03
C LYS A 163 -14.86 2.26 9.90
N ALA A 164 -14.59 3.37 9.27
CA ALA A 164 -13.53 3.48 8.28
C ALA A 164 -12.65 4.70 8.56
N THR A 165 -11.39 4.66 8.15
CA THR A 165 -10.53 5.83 8.08
C THR A 165 -10.78 6.60 6.79
N SER A 166 -10.51 7.90 6.81
CA SER A 166 -10.60 8.78 5.64
C SER A 166 -9.56 9.89 5.75
N PHE A 167 -9.09 10.37 4.62
CA PHE A 167 -8.26 11.55 4.47
C PHE A 167 -8.47 12.14 3.06
N SER A 168 -7.89 13.31 2.77
CA SER A 168 -8.01 13.92 1.44
C SER A 168 -7.19 13.19 0.39
N TYR A 169 -7.85 12.63 -0.61
CA TYR A 169 -7.22 12.04 -1.80
C TYR A 169 -6.74 13.11 -2.79
N GLU A 170 -7.36 14.30 -2.80
CA GLU A 170 -6.89 15.45 -3.56
C GLU A 170 -5.52 15.91 -3.05
N ARG A 171 -5.36 16.06 -1.72
CA ARG A 171 -4.08 16.40 -1.10
C ARG A 171 -3.05 15.29 -1.31
N LEU A 172 -3.48 14.04 -1.23
CA LEU A 172 -2.61 12.91 -1.52
C LEU A 172 -2.09 12.96 -2.95
N GLU A 173 -2.93 13.24 -3.96
CA GLU A 173 -2.52 13.40 -5.35
C GLU A 173 -1.55 14.56 -5.53
N ARG A 174 -1.80 15.71 -4.88
CA ARG A 174 -0.91 16.88 -4.92
C ARG A 174 0.49 16.55 -4.37
N CYS A 175 0.55 15.84 -3.24
CA CYS A 175 1.81 15.57 -2.53
C CYS A 175 2.50 14.27 -2.99
N MET A 176 1.75 13.34 -3.55
CA MET A 176 2.19 12.02 -3.98
C MET A 176 1.43 11.60 -5.26
N PRO A 177 1.75 12.20 -6.41
CA PRO A 177 1.04 11.94 -7.65
C PRO A 177 0.95 10.45 -8.00
N GLY A 178 -0.22 10.00 -8.46
CA GLY A 178 -0.53 8.61 -8.78
C GLY A 178 -1.06 7.78 -7.62
N TYR A 179 -1.31 8.39 -6.45
CA TYR A 179 -1.92 7.73 -5.28
C TYR A 179 -3.27 8.32 -4.88
N GLY A 180 -3.62 9.50 -5.40
CA GLY A 180 -4.94 10.12 -5.21
C GLY A 180 -5.95 9.68 -6.26
N TYR A 181 -7.03 10.46 -6.35
CA TYR A 181 -8.11 10.25 -7.31
C TYR A 181 -8.45 11.57 -8.02
N PRO A 182 -9.07 11.55 -9.22
CA PRO A 182 -9.37 12.76 -10.00
C PRO A 182 -10.63 13.49 -9.48
N TYR A 183 -10.71 13.72 -8.17
CA TYR A 183 -11.83 14.39 -7.50
C TYR A 183 -11.31 15.44 -6.53
N ASN A 184 -12.04 16.53 -6.37
CA ASN A 184 -11.79 17.51 -5.32
C ASN A 184 -12.56 17.09 -4.07
N ASP A 185 -11.83 16.79 -2.99
CA ASP A 185 -12.42 16.25 -1.76
C ASP A 185 -12.10 17.08 -0.50
N GLU A 186 -11.35 18.18 -0.66
CA GLU A 186 -11.08 19.09 0.45
C GLU A 186 -11.11 20.58 0.03
N GLY A 187 -11.57 21.44 0.95
CA GLY A 187 -11.58 22.89 0.74
C GLY A 187 -10.30 23.64 1.18
N TYR A 188 -9.22 22.91 1.51
CA TYR A 188 -8.01 23.46 2.14
C TYR A 188 -6.74 23.13 1.37
N ILE A 189 -6.86 22.76 0.11
CA ILE A 189 -5.76 22.24 -0.70
C ILE A 189 -4.59 23.24 -0.82
N GLU A 190 -4.85 24.54 -0.81
CA GLU A 190 -3.83 25.57 -0.90
C GLU A 190 -3.07 25.84 0.41
N GLN A 191 -3.58 25.36 1.54
CA GLN A 191 -2.91 25.49 2.83
C GLN A 191 -1.88 24.39 3.01
N ASP A 192 -0.69 24.74 3.48
CA ASP A 192 0.41 23.78 3.68
C ASP A 192 0.16 22.88 4.87
N ILE A 193 -0.34 23.49 5.96
CA ILE A 193 -0.56 22.89 7.28
C ILE A 193 -1.99 23.22 7.75
N PRO A 194 -3.03 22.67 7.08
CA PRO A 194 -4.41 23.00 7.40
C PRO A 194 -4.84 22.40 8.75
N ASP A 195 -5.75 23.12 9.44
CA ASP A 195 -6.29 22.72 10.74
C ASP A 195 -7.62 21.95 10.64
N LYS A 196 -8.27 21.99 9.48
CA LYS A 196 -9.61 21.39 9.29
C LYS A 196 -9.61 20.11 8.46
N THR A 197 -8.45 19.61 8.08
CA THR A 197 -8.27 18.34 7.39
C THR A 197 -7.10 17.56 7.99
N GLY A 198 -7.09 16.24 7.78
CA GLY A 198 -6.10 15.32 8.34
C GLY A 198 -6.62 13.89 8.30
N LEU A 199 -6.54 13.17 9.43
CA LEU A 199 -7.13 11.85 9.56
C LEU A 199 -8.55 11.97 10.12
N PHE A 200 -9.50 11.35 9.44
CA PHE A 200 -10.89 11.26 9.85
C PHE A 200 -11.28 9.82 10.16
N ILE A 201 -12.29 9.64 11.00
CA ILE A 201 -13.07 8.43 11.13
C ILE A 201 -14.46 8.65 10.53
N VAL A 202 -14.87 7.73 9.68
CA VAL A 202 -16.21 7.65 9.10
C VAL A 202 -16.97 6.55 9.83
N ASP A 203 -18.12 6.88 10.40
CA ASP A 203 -19.07 5.90 10.90
C ASP A 203 -19.97 5.46 9.73
N LEU A 204 -19.85 4.20 9.33
CA LEU A 204 -20.56 3.64 8.18
C LEU A 204 -22.05 3.40 8.44
N LYS A 205 -22.47 3.33 9.72
CA LYS A 205 -23.89 3.17 10.11
C LYS A 205 -24.64 4.48 10.03
N THR A 206 -24.02 5.54 10.58
CA THR A 206 -24.63 6.87 10.66
C THR A 206 -24.30 7.75 9.47
N ASN A 207 -23.35 7.33 8.61
CA ASN A 207 -22.83 8.08 7.48
C ASN A 207 -22.32 9.49 7.89
N THR A 208 -21.54 9.53 8.97
CA THR A 208 -20.95 10.75 9.53
C THR A 208 -19.42 10.65 9.55
N LYS A 209 -18.75 11.81 9.51
CA LYS A 209 -17.28 11.91 9.51
C LYS A 209 -16.82 12.81 10.65
N GLN A 210 -15.80 12.35 11.40
CA GLN A 210 -15.18 13.09 12.49
C GLN A 210 -13.67 13.23 12.24
N LEU A 211 -13.14 14.47 12.35
CA LEU A 211 -11.70 14.72 12.34
C LEU A 211 -11.10 14.22 13.67
N ILE A 212 -10.14 13.29 13.57
CA ILE A 212 -9.44 12.73 14.73
C ILE A 212 -8.19 13.52 15.04
N ILE A 213 -7.42 13.87 13.99
CA ILE A 213 -6.21 14.67 14.10
C ILE A 213 -6.03 15.52 12.85
N SER A 214 -5.81 16.82 13.04
CA SER A 214 -5.52 17.71 11.92
C SER A 214 -4.07 17.64 11.46
N ILE A 215 -3.81 18.04 10.21
CA ILE A 215 -2.47 18.19 9.68
C ILE A 215 -1.69 19.21 10.51
N ASN A 216 -2.32 20.29 10.97
CA ASN A 216 -1.69 21.27 11.83
C ASN A 216 -1.18 20.65 13.14
N LYS A 217 -2.01 19.85 13.82
CA LYS A 217 -1.60 19.17 15.05
C LYS A 217 -0.46 18.17 14.81
N LEU A 218 -0.45 17.50 13.68
CA LEU A 218 0.66 16.63 13.29
C LEU A 218 1.94 17.45 13.04
N ALA A 219 1.85 18.57 12.34
CA ALA A 219 2.99 19.43 12.07
C ALA A 219 3.59 20.06 13.33
N GLU A 220 2.79 20.33 14.38
CA GLU A 220 3.29 20.82 15.68
C GLU A 220 4.29 19.85 16.32
N THR A 221 4.24 18.56 15.99
CA THR A 221 5.08 17.50 16.55
C THR A 221 6.33 17.17 15.73
N VAL A 222 6.66 17.93 14.67
CA VAL A 222 7.92 17.85 13.93
C VAL A 222 8.83 19.02 14.29
N SER A 223 10.15 18.91 13.95
CA SER A 223 11.11 19.99 14.14
C SER A 223 10.72 21.24 13.34
N GLU A 224 11.04 22.41 13.84
CA GLU A 224 10.72 23.72 13.24
C GLU A 224 11.17 23.82 11.76
N GLU A 225 12.29 23.20 11.41
CA GLU A 225 12.82 23.18 10.04
C GLU A 225 11.88 22.56 9.01
N TYR A 226 10.90 21.72 9.45
CA TYR A 226 9.92 21.04 8.59
C TYR A 226 8.54 21.68 8.61
N LYS A 227 8.35 22.81 9.23
CA LYS A 227 7.04 23.48 9.32
C LYS A 227 6.83 24.50 8.20
N THR A 228 7.82 25.35 7.95
CA THR A 228 7.73 26.39 6.91
C THR A 228 8.16 25.82 5.57
N ASP A 229 7.42 26.14 4.49
CA ASP A 229 7.66 25.69 3.10
C ASP A 229 7.52 24.17 2.89
N PHE A 230 6.89 23.44 3.81
CA PHE A 230 6.58 22.03 3.65
C PHE A 230 5.08 21.78 3.53
N LEU A 231 4.71 20.90 2.59
CA LEU A 231 3.36 20.37 2.44
C LEU A 231 3.23 19.10 3.26
N HIS A 232 2.36 19.13 4.26
CA HIS A 232 2.08 17.96 5.10
C HIS A 232 0.82 17.23 4.64
N TYR A 233 0.82 15.91 4.75
CA TYR A 233 -0.32 15.06 4.38
C TYR A 233 -0.34 13.75 5.16
N VAL A 234 -1.51 13.10 5.15
CA VAL A 234 -1.78 11.80 5.77
C VAL A 234 -2.07 10.79 4.68
N THR A 235 -1.65 9.55 4.86
CA THR A 235 -1.93 8.46 3.93
C THR A 235 -1.70 7.09 4.59
N HIS A 236 -2.11 6.00 3.93
CA HIS A 236 -1.84 4.62 4.33
C HIS A 236 -2.28 4.35 5.77
N SER A 237 -3.56 4.45 6.03
CA SER A 237 -4.11 4.17 7.35
C SER A 237 -4.53 2.71 7.50
N GLU A 238 -4.45 2.18 8.72
CA GLU A 238 -4.82 0.81 9.05
C GLU A 238 -5.32 0.73 10.51
N PHE A 239 -6.39 0.00 10.76
CA PHE A 239 -6.82 -0.31 12.13
C PHE A 239 -6.01 -1.46 12.72
N SER A 240 -5.76 -1.42 14.04
CA SER A 240 -5.39 -2.64 14.76
C SER A 240 -6.55 -3.64 14.73
N PRO A 241 -6.28 -4.96 14.86
CA PRO A 241 -7.32 -5.99 14.78
C PRO A 241 -8.50 -5.80 15.74
N ASP A 242 -8.29 -5.19 16.90
CA ASP A 242 -9.33 -4.89 17.89
C ASP A 242 -9.99 -3.52 17.72
N GLY A 243 -9.52 -2.72 16.74
CA GLY A 243 -10.00 -1.37 16.47
C GLY A 243 -9.61 -0.31 17.52
N ARG A 244 -8.77 -0.64 18.50
CA ARG A 244 -8.26 0.31 19.50
C ARG A 244 -7.36 1.37 18.91
N TYR A 245 -6.51 0.98 17.97
CA TYR A 245 -5.52 1.84 17.35
C TYR A 245 -5.85 2.08 15.88
N VAL A 246 -5.47 3.26 15.39
CA VAL A 246 -5.33 3.54 13.96
C VAL A 246 -3.91 4.00 13.70
N SER A 247 -3.18 3.25 12.89
CA SER A 247 -1.89 3.67 12.36
C SER A 247 -2.06 4.39 11.04
N PHE A 248 -1.16 5.32 10.73
CA PHE A 248 -1.12 6.04 9.46
C PHE A 248 0.26 6.62 9.21
N LEU A 249 0.57 6.93 7.95
CA LEU A 249 1.77 7.68 7.60
C LEU A 249 1.47 9.18 7.65
N HIS A 250 2.23 9.89 8.47
CA HIS A 250 2.37 11.33 8.36
C HIS A 250 3.60 11.63 7.51
N ARG A 251 3.39 12.29 6.39
CA ARG A 251 4.42 12.63 5.40
C ARG A 251 4.47 14.12 5.13
N TRP A 252 5.64 14.59 4.69
CA TRP A 252 5.81 15.96 4.19
C TRP A 252 6.86 16.04 3.09
N ILE A 253 6.69 17.02 2.22
CA ILE A 253 7.57 17.32 1.09
C ILE A 253 7.93 18.80 1.09
N ASP A 254 9.15 19.14 0.65
CA ASP A 254 9.57 20.52 0.44
C ASP A 254 8.90 21.07 -0.83
N LYS A 255 8.15 22.16 -0.73
CA LYS A 255 7.47 22.82 -1.88
C LYS A 255 8.42 23.27 -2.98
N ARG A 256 9.66 23.59 -2.62
CA ARG A 256 10.72 24.07 -3.51
C ARG A 256 11.54 22.95 -4.09
N GLY A 257 11.39 21.75 -3.58
CA GLY A 257 12.25 20.62 -3.84
C GLY A 257 11.67 19.59 -4.80
N ASP A 258 12.40 18.49 -4.90
CA ASP A 258 11.95 17.31 -5.60
C ASP A 258 10.86 16.60 -4.77
N VAL A 259 9.64 16.47 -5.29
CA VAL A 259 8.54 15.73 -4.67
C VAL A 259 8.87 14.26 -4.36
N MET A 260 9.99 13.73 -4.95
CA MET A 260 10.58 12.43 -4.56
C MET A 260 11.24 12.48 -3.17
N LYS A 261 11.69 13.63 -2.75
CA LYS A 261 12.30 13.81 -1.45
C LYS A 261 11.21 14.06 -0.43
N ARG A 262 10.79 13.01 0.21
CA ARG A 262 9.76 13.05 1.25
C ARG A 262 10.31 12.50 2.56
N TRP A 263 9.82 13.06 3.64
CA TRP A 263 10.00 12.52 4.99
C TRP A 263 8.71 11.81 5.39
N THR A 264 8.85 10.76 6.17
CA THR A 264 7.72 9.92 6.55
C THR A 264 7.93 9.39 7.97
N ARG A 265 6.84 9.27 8.72
CA ARG A 265 6.83 8.58 10.00
C ARG A 265 5.52 7.84 10.18
N ILE A 266 5.57 6.76 10.95
CA ILE A 266 4.39 6.02 11.33
C ILE A 266 3.87 6.64 12.62
N VAL A 267 2.61 7.05 12.58
CA VAL A 267 1.88 7.63 13.71
C VAL A 267 0.72 6.70 14.03
N ILE A 268 0.46 6.49 15.31
CA ILE A 268 -0.64 5.68 15.80
C ILE A 268 -1.50 6.54 16.69
N TYR A 269 -2.80 6.55 16.46
CA TYR A 269 -3.79 7.16 17.34
C TYR A 269 -4.42 6.08 18.20
N ASP A 270 -4.39 6.26 19.54
CA ASP A 270 -5.03 5.38 20.51
C ASP A 270 -6.41 5.96 20.88
N PHE A 271 -7.48 5.28 20.50
CA PHE A 271 -8.86 5.68 20.81
C PHE A 271 -9.20 5.59 22.30
N GLN A 272 -8.46 4.79 23.06
CA GLN A 272 -8.71 4.66 24.51
C GLN A 272 -8.17 5.86 25.29
N THR A 273 -7.00 6.38 24.89
CA THR A 273 -6.32 7.48 25.57
C THR A 273 -6.46 8.82 24.84
N ASN A 274 -6.91 8.81 23.58
CA ASN A 274 -6.93 9.96 22.66
C ASN A 274 -5.52 10.57 22.44
N GLN A 275 -4.47 9.75 22.46
CA GLN A 275 -3.10 10.19 22.31
C GLN A 275 -2.49 9.70 21.01
N LEU A 276 -1.47 10.45 20.55
CA LEU A 276 -0.61 10.06 19.44
C LEU A 276 0.62 9.34 19.95
N ILE A 277 0.94 8.23 19.32
CA ILE A 277 2.18 7.47 19.52
C ILE A 277 2.96 7.54 18.20
N ILE A 278 4.19 8.01 18.26
CA ILE A 278 5.06 8.11 17.08
C ILE A 278 6.09 6.98 17.19
N LEU A 279 6.07 6.05 16.22
CA LEU A 279 7.04 4.96 16.21
C LEU A 279 8.46 5.48 15.95
N PRO A 280 9.50 4.95 16.62
CA PRO A 280 10.88 5.38 16.48
C PRO A 280 11.51 4.88 15.15
N SER A 281 10.90 5.23 14.02
CA SER A 281 11.28 4.82 12.67
C SER A 281 12.30 5.78 11.99
N GLN A 282 12.90 6.71 12.73
CA GLN A 282 13.91 7.68 12.24
C GLN A 282 13.46 8.42 10.96
N MET A 283 12.20 8.85 10.89
CA MET A 283 11.57 9.54 9.75
C MET A 283 11.68 8.76 8.41
N SER A 284 11.59 7.44 8.47
CA SER A 284 11.77 6.57 7.31
C SER A 284 10.75 5.45 7.17
N GLY A 285 9.74 5.38 8.03
CA GLY A 285 8.68 4.37 7.97
C GLY A 285 7.97 4.38 6.62
N SER A 286 7.84 3.22 5.98
CA SER A 286 7.27 3.10 4.64
C SER A 286 6.03 2.21 4.64
N HIS A 287 6.19 0.91 4.59
CA HIS A 287 5.10 -0.07 4.58
C HIS A 287 5.02 -0.75 5.94
N TYR A 288 3.84 -1.01 6.40
CA TYR A 288 3.61 -1.64 7.69
C TYR A 288 2.28 -2.42 7.67
N VAL A 289 2.11 -3.30 8.63
CA VAL A 289 0.88 -4.05 8.87
C VAL A 289 0.81 -4.48 10.33
N TRP A 290 -0.40 -4.48 10.88
CA TRP A 290 -0.64 -5.04 12.20
C TRP A 290 -0.54 -6.56 12.18
N ASN A 291 0.13 -7.13 13.19
CA ASN A 291 0.19 -8.56 13.46
C ASN A 291 -0.93 -8.98 14.43
N THR A 292 -0.91 -8.33 15.60
CA THR A 292 -1.92 -8.46 16.65
C THR A 292 -2.37 -7.07 17.07
N SER A 293 -3.30 -6.97 18.01
CA SER A 293 -3.73 -5.67 18.56
C SER A 293 -2.60 -4.87 19.22
N ASN A 294 -1.47 -5.51 19.56
CA ASN A 294 -0.34 -4.88 20.22
C ASN A 294 0.97 -4.93 19.44
N GLN A 295 0.99 -5.50 18.23
CA GLN A 295 2.21 -5.61 17.45
C GLN A 295 2.02 -5.14 16.02
N ILE A 296 2.98 -4.36 15.52
CA ILE A 296 3.03 -3.85 14.16
C ILE A 296 4.42 -4.08 13.57
N ILE A 297 4.49 -4.65 12.37
CA ILE A 297 5.75 -4.75 11.62
C ILE A 297 5.82 -3.64 10.58
N ALA A 298 7.00 -3.05 10.39
CA ALA A 298 7.19 -1.97 9.42
C ALA A 298 8.55 -2.05 8.73
N SER A 299 8.58 -1.61 7.47
CA SER A 299 9.83 -1.30 6.77
C SER A 299 10.34 0.06 7.20
N CYS A 300 11.53 0.11 7.79
CA CYS A 300 12.14 1.32 8.34
C CYS A 300 13.62 1.42 7.99
N ILE A 301 14.22 2.57 8.27
CA ILE A 301 15.68 2.75 8.31
C ILE A 301 16.07 2.97 9.77
N ILE A 302 16.83 2.04 10.34
CA ILE A 302 17.35 2.13 11.70
C ILE A 302 18.88 2.20 11.64
N ASN A 303 19.48 3.21 12.25
CA ASN A 303 20.92 3.45 12.22
C ASN A 303 21.52 3.46 10.80
N GLY A 304 20.79 4.06 9.86
CA GLY A 304 21.18 4.19 8.45
C GLY A 304 21.05 2.91 7.62
N LYS A 305 20.45 1.85 8.15
CA LYS A 305 20.23 0.57 7.45
C LYS A 305 18.74 0.30 7.28
N SER A 306 18.32 -0.05 6.06
CA SER A 306 16.97 -0.53 5.80
C SER A 306 16.76 -1.88 6.49
N CYS A 307 15.64 -2.04 7.17
CA CYS A 307 15.28 -3.27 7.87
C CYS A 307 13.75 -3.37 8.05
N HIS A 308 13.29 -4.57 8.38
CA HIS A 308 11.94 -4.79 8.86
C HIS A 308 11.98 -4.82 10.39
N VAL A 309 11.11 -4.05 11.02
CA VAL A 309 11.09 -3.85 12.48
C VAL A 309 9.73 -4.23 13.03
N LEU A 310 9.71 -5.12 14.01
CA LEU A 310 8.54 -5.46 14.81
C LEU A 310 8.53 -4.57 16.06
N PHE A 311 7.51 -3.74 16.19
CA PHE A 311 7.25 -2.89 17.34
C PHE A 311 6.17 -3.52 18.22
N ASP A 312 6.34 -3.43 19.54
CA ASP A 312 5.34 -3.79 20.53
C ASP A 312 4.73 -2.52 21.13
N MET A 313 3.41 -2.40 21.11
CA MET A 313 2.71 -1.22 21.62
C MET A 313 2.80 -1.06 23.15
N ASN A 314 3.19 -2.11 23.87
CA ASN A 314 3.45 -2.01 25.31
C ASN A 314 4.78 -1.32 25.61
N ASP A 315 5.78 -1.44 24.72
CA ASP A 315 7.08 -0.74 24.79
C ASP A 315 7.65 -0.55 23.39
N ILE A 316 7.26 0.53 22.72
CA ILE A 316 7.68 0.86 21.34
C ILE A 316 9.19 1.09 21.17
N ASN A 317 9.93 1.34 22.27
CA ASN A 317 11.38 1.55 22.23
C ASN A 317 12.15 0.23 22.29
N ASN A 318 11.53 -0.85 22.76
CA ASN A 318 12.08 -2.20 22.77
C ASN A 318 11.61 -2.97 21.53
N TYR A 319 12.03 -2.54 20.35
CA TYR A 319 11.68 -3.15 19.09
C TYR A 319 12.68 -4.20 18.63
N GLN A 320 12.21 -5.14 17.78
CA GLN A 320 13.02 -6.20 17.19
C GLN A 320 13.23 -5.97 15.69
N THR A 321 14.50 -5.97 15.23
CA THR A 321 14.78 -6.07 13.78
C THR A 321 14.68 -7.53 13.34
N VAL A 322 13.95 -7.77 12.25
CA VAL A 322 13.68 -9.11 11.75
C VAL A 322 14.59 -9.41 10.57
N SER A 323 15.43 -10.46 10.71
CA SER A 323 16.29 -11.00 9.63
C SER A 323 17.07 -9.92 8.85
N ALA A 324 17.60 -8.92 9.53
CA ALA A 324 18.18 -7.69 8.97
C ALA A 324 19.32 -7.93 7.95
N ASN A 325 19.97 -9.07 7.97
CA ASN A 325 21.00 -9.46 6.99
C ASN A 325 20.41 -9.79 5.61
N ILE A 326 19.14 -10.20 5.54
CA ILE A 326 18.42 -10.61 4.33
C ILE A 326 17.38 -9.55 3.98
N LEU A 327 16.55 -9.14 4.94
CA LEU A 327 15.52 -8.13 4.79
C LEU A 327 16.14 -6.73 4.96
N ASN A 328 16.97 -6.33 4.01
CA ASN A 328 17.75 -5.09 4.04
C ASN A 328 17.29 -4.05 3.00
N SER A 329 16.05 -4.15 2.58
CA SER A 329 15.36 -3.23 1.68
C SER A 329 13.92 -3.07 2.10
N ASP A 330 13.24 -2.07 1.55
CA ASP A 330 11.81 -1.91 1.68
C ASP A 330 11.04 -3.10 1.08
N GLY A 331 9.87 -3.42 1.64
CA GLY A 331 8.99 -4.50 1.21
C GLY A 331 7.62 -4.41 1.86
N HIS A 332 6.68 -5.20 1.36
CA HIS A 332 5.28 -5.20 1.74
C HIS A 332 4.96 -6.47 2.55
N GLN A 333 4.63 -6.30 3.82
CA GLN A 333 4.40 -7.42 4.73
C GLN A 333 2.93 -7.87 4.70
N SER A 334 2.70 -9.18 4.90
CA SER A 334 1.37 -9.76 5.15
C SER A 334 1.53 -11.03 6.01
N PHE A 335 0.85 -11.09 7.15
CA PHE A 335 1.02 -12.19 8.10
C PHE A 335 0.27 -13.47 7.68
N ILE A 336 0.95 -14.62 7.85
CA ILE A 336 0.35 -15.96 7.75
C ILE A 336 -0.14 -16.39 9.13
N THR A 337 0.70 -16.19 10.14
CA THR A 337 0.43 -16.45 11.56
C THR A 337 1.03 -15.31 12.38
N ASN A 338 0.83 -15.28 13.69
CA ASN A 338 1.43 -14.27 14.55
C ASN A 338 2.96 -14.27 14.56
N THR A 339 3.61 -15.31 14.05
CA THR A 339 5.08 -15.45 14.04
C THR A 339 5.66 -15.60 12.63
N THR A 340 4.83 -15.66 11.60
CA THR A 340 5.29 -15.90 10.24
C THR A 340 4.58 -14.94 9.27
N PHE A 341 5.34 -14.28 8.41
CA PHE A 341 4.78 -13.38 7.39
C PHE A 341 5.41 -13.59 6.02
N VAL A 342 4.76 -13.11 4.99
CA VAL A 342 5.29 -12.96 3.64
C VAL A 342 5.64 -11.51 3.41
N THR A 343 6.73 -11.27 2.70
CA THR A 343 7.09 -9.95 2.19
C THR A 343 7.62 -10.06 0.76
N ASP A 344 7.68 -8.95 0.06
CA ASP A 344 8.28 -8.89 -1.28
C ASP A 344 9.57 -8.08 -1.31
N THR A 345 10.17 -8.01 -2.47
CA THR A 345 11.24 -7.07 -2.81
C THR A 345 10.88 -6.30 -4.07
N TYR A 346 11.37 -5.08 -4.17
CA TYR A 346 11.35 -4.38 -5.45
C TYR A 346 12.22 -5.10 -6.49
N PRO A 347 11.94 -4.94 -7.81
CA PRO A 347 12.73 -5.56 -8.86
C PRO A 347 14.21 -5.15 -8.77
N ASN A 348 15.08 -6.14 -8.69
CA ASN A 348 16.54 -5.96 -8.68
C ASN A 348 17.06 -5.58 -10.08
N ARG A 349 18.39 -5.48 -10.25
CA ARG A 349 19.04 -5.14 -11.53
C ARG A 349 18.71 -6.09 -12.68
N TYR A 350 18.36 -7.35 -12.40
CA TYR A 350 17.89 -8.32 -13.39
C TYR A 350 16.38 -8.29 -13.59
N ARG A 351 15.71 -7.28 -13.02
CA ARG A 351 14.25 -7.15 -13.05
C ARG A 351 13.51 -8.28 -12.34
N MET A 352 14.17 -8.96 -11.40
CA MET A 352 13.54 -10.00 -10.58
C MET A 352 13.06 -9.40 -9.26
N ALA A 353 11.78 -9.60 -8.94
CA ALA A 353 11.17 -9.33 -7.65
C ALA A 353 10.87 -10.66 -6.94
N ASN A 354 11.08 -10.71 -5.64
CA ASN A 354 10.94 -11.93 -4.86
C ASN A 354 9.76 -11.85 -3.91
N LEU A 355 9.13 -13.00 -3.66
CA LEU A 355 8.26 -13.24 -2.51
C LEU A 355 9.04 -14.09 -1.51
N LEU A 356 9.09 -13.64 -0.26
CA LEU A 356 9.86 -14.22 0.82
C LEU A 356 8.93 -14.57 1.98
N LYS A 357 9.03 -15.80 2.51
CA LYS A 357 8.40 -16.20 3.76
C LYS A 357 9.40 -16.06 4.90
N VAL A 358 8.99 -15.46 5.99
CA VAL A 358 9.86 -15.11 7.12
C VAL A 358 9.29 -15.69 8.39
N ASP A 359 10.09 -16.44 9.12
CA ASP A 359 9.80 -16.89 10.48
C ASP A 359 10.49 -15.95 11.48
N ILE A 360 9.72 -15.25 12.29
CA ILE A 360 10.24 -14.21 13.20
C ILE A 360 11.12 -14.81 14.32
N PRO A 361 10.70 -15.89 15.03
CA PRO A 361 11.49 -16.46 16.10
C PRO A 361 12.86 -16.98 15.69
N THR A 362 12.95 -17.64 14.53
CA THR A 362 14.21 -18.24 14.06
C THR A 362 15.02 -17.29 13.16
N GLY A 363 14.36 -16.27 12.59
CA GLY A 363 14.96 -15.40 11.57
C GLY A 363 15.15 -16.08 10.23
N GLN A 364 14.57 -17.28 10.00
CA GLN A 364 14.64 -18.01 8.74
C GLN A 364 13.86 -17.25 7.65
N VAL A 365 14.44 -17.19 6.45
CA VAL A 365 13.84 -16.56 5.27
C VAL A 365 13.87 -17.54 4.12
N ASP A 366 12.70 -17.94 3.63
CA ASP A 366 12.52 -18.86 2.54
C ASP A 366 12.04 -18.13 1.28
N LEU A 367 12.62 -18.47 0.11
CA LEU A 367 12.19 -17.93 -1.17
C LEU A 367 10.94 -18.67 -1.65
N LEU A 368 9.79 -18.00 -1.70
CA LEU A 368 8.55 -18.55 -2.27
C LEU A 368 8.48 -18.40 -3.78
N ALA A 369 8.90 -17.24 -4.30
CA ALA A 369 8.90 -16.95 -5.73
C ALA A 369 9.98 -15.93 -6.10
N SER A 370 10.48 -16.02 -7.34
CA SER A 370 11.32 -15.02 -7.99
C SER A 370 10.73 -14.76 -9.37
N LEU A 371 10.20 -13.56 -9.60
CA LEU A 371 9.32 -13.23 -10.70
C LEU A 371 9.90 -12.07 -11.52
N TYR A 372 9.82 -12.16 -12.84
CA TYR A 372 10.29 -11.11 -13.73
C TYR A 372 9.29 -9.94 -13.79
N SER A 373 9.79 -8.72 -13.64
CA SER A 373 9.03 -7.47 -13.80
C SER A 373 9.50 -6.74 -15.06
N PRO A 374 8.72 -6.73 -16.16
CA PRO A 374 9.11 -6.08 -17.40
C PRO A 374 9.40 -4.58 -17.23
N LYS A 375 10.39 -4.06 -17.97
CA LYS A 375 10.84 -2.66 -17.89
C LYS A 375 9.72 -1.64 -18.11
N LYS A 376 8.72 -1.96 -18.91
CA LYS A 376 7.57 -1.07 -19.17
C LYS A 376 6.76 -0.76 -17.90
N TYR A 377 6.86 -1.58 -16.84
CA TYR A 377 6.24 -1.36 -15.53
C TYR A 377 7.16 -0.62 -14.55
N GLN A 378 8.28 -0.10 -15.00
CA GLN A 378 9.12 0.76 -14.17
C GLN A 378 8.60 2.19 -14.22
N THR A 379 8.25 2.76 -13.08
CA THR A 379 7.91 4.18 -12.96
C THR A 379 9.11 5.02 -13.38
N LYS A 380 8.92 5.88 -14.37
CA LYS A 380 9.96 6.77 -14.93
C LYS A 380 9.90 8.15 -14.29
N ASP A 381 8.71 8.64 -14.03
CA ASP A 381 8.44 9.90 -13.35
C ASP A 381 7.16 9.80 -12.51
N PHE A 382 6.87 10.81 -11.69
CA PHE A 382 5.70 10.81 -10.81
C PHE A 382 4.36 10.92 -11.52
N LYS A 383 4.31 11.51 -12.69
CA LYS A 383 3.08 11.70 -13.46
C LYS A 383 2.67 10.42 -14.17
N CYS A 384 3.58 9.43 -14.24
CA CYS A 384 3.34 8.14 -14.89
C CYS A 384 3.60 6.99 -13.91
N HIS A 385 2.73 6.84 -12.92
CA HIS A 385 2.84 5.85 -11.84
C HIS A 385 2.16 4.54 -12.23
N ILE A 386 2.80 3.75 -13.11
CA ILE A 386 2.28 2.48 -13.67
C ILE A 386 2.97 1.25 -13.10
N ALA A 387 3.85 1.40 -12.12
CA ALA A 387 4.55 0.27 -11.51
C ALA A 387 3.56 -0.79 -11.00
N CYS A 388 4.00 -2.03 -11.01
CA CYS A 388 3.25 -3.16 -10.48
C CYS A 388 4.15 -3.89 -9.49
N ASP A 389 4.06 -3.50 -8.24
CA ASP A 389 4.69 -4.18 -7.13
C ASP A 389 3.92 -5.47 -6.82
N LEU A 390 4.57 -6.43 -6.17
CA LEU A 390 3.93 -7.74 -5.95
C LEU A 390 2.83 -7.63 -4.90
N HIS A 391 3.01 -6.80 -3.87
CA HIS A 391 2.02 -6.60 -2.81
C HIS A 391 1.42 -7.92 -2.31
N PRO A 392 2.19 -8.80 -1.66
CA PRO A 392 1.68 -10.08 -1.16
C PRO A 392 0.58 -9.87 -0.12
N ARG A 393 -0.49 -10.64 -0.25
CA ARG A 393 -1.66 -10.58 0.63
C ARG A 393 -2.08 -12.01 0.99
N VAL A 394 -1.99 -12.34 2.26
CA VAL A 394 -2.38 -13.63 2.78
C VAL A 394 -3.88 -13.64 3.08
N SER A 395 -4.57 -14.75 2.80
CA SER A 395 -5.97 -14.93 3.19
C SER A 395 -6.11 -14.97 4.72
N TYR A 396 -7.30 -14.64 5.23
CA TYR A 396 -7.59 -14.69 6.68
C TYR A 396 -7.33 -16.07 7.29
N SER A 397 -7.50 -17.14 6.52
CA SER A 397 -7.22 -18.52 6.94
C SER A 397 -5.73 -18.89 6.94
N GLY A 398 -4.86 -18.06 6.36
CA GLY A 398 -3.45 -18.38 6.12
C GLY A 398 -3.20 -19.37 4.99
N LYS A 399 -4.24 -19.85 4.28
CA LYS A 399 -4.10 -20.91 3.26
C LYS A 399 -3.63 -20.41 1.91
N TYR A 400 -3.94 -19.17 1.55
CA TYR A 400 -3.68 -18.62 0.23
C TYR A 400 -2.82 -17.37 0.29
N LEU A 401 -1.93 -17.27 -0.68
CA LEU A 401 -1.15 -16.06 -0.98
C LEU A 401 -1.62 -15.49 -2.31
N CYS A 402 -2.14 -14.27 -2.28
CA CYS A 402 -2.48 -13.48 -3.45
C CYS A 402 -1.43 -12.40 -3.68
N TRP A 403 -1.09 -12.10 -4.93
CA TRP A 403 -0.21 -10.99 -5.28
C TRP A 403 -0.53 -10.46 -6.68
N ASP A 404 -0.05 -9.25 -6.99
CA ASP A 404 -0.09 -8.71 -8.34
C ASP A 404 1.26 -8.91 -9.04
N SER A 405 1.28 -9.17 -10.34
CA SER A 405 2.54 -9.25 -11.08
C SER A 405 2.36 -8.95 -12.56
N PRO A 406 3.34 -8.25 -13.18
CA PRO A 406 3.33 -7.95 -14.61
C PRO A 406 4.14 -8.97 -15.43
N ARG A 407 4.48 -10.14 -14.90
CA ARG A 407 5.44 -11.11 -15.46
C ARG A 407 5.06 -11.62 -16.87
N THR A 408 3.77 -11.72 -17.17
CA THR A 408 3.27 -12.12 -18.50
C THR A 408 3.36 -11.01 -19.55
N GLY A 409 3.73 -9.79 -19.13
CA GLY A 409 3.66 -8.58 -19.94
C GLY A 409 2.38 -7.80 -19.77
N LYS A 410 1.43 -8.31 -19.00
CA LYS A 410 0.20 -7.65 -18.56
C LYS A 410 0.16 -7.62 -17.02
N ARG A 411 -0.54 -6.65 -16.44
CA ARG A 411 -0.88 -6.68 -15.01
C ARG A 411 -1.83 -7.84 -14.77
N ALA A 412 -1.54 -8.67 -13.78
CA ALA A 412 -2.36 -9.82 -13.47
C ALA A 412 -2.41 -10.07 -11.95
N ILE A 413 -3.53 -10.58 -11.47
CA ILE A 413 -3.72 -11.07 -10.10
C ILE A 413 -3.36 -12.55 -10.06
N TYR A 414 -2.63 -12.95 -9.04
CA TYR A 414 -2.12 -14.31 -8.84
C TYR A 414 -2.62 -14.87 -7.51
N LEU A 415 -2.79 -16.18 -7.47
CA LEU A 415 -3.17 -16.93 -6.27
C LEU A 415 -2.37 -18.22 -6.18
N MET A 416 -1.78 -18.49 -5.02
CA MET A 416 -1.04 -19.70 -4.68
C MET A 416 -1.54 -20.25 -3.35
N LYS A 417 -1.64 -21.56 -3.21
CA LYS A 417 -1.86 -22.22 -1.92
C LYS A 417 -0.54 -22.31 -1.17
N LEU A 418 -0.52 -21.85 0.11
CA LEU A 418 0.65 -21.89 0.99
C LEU A 418 0.86 -23.26 1.65
#